data_61123376272c1a0f4fa58a900618ae93
#
_entry.id   61123376272c1a0f4fa58a900618ae93
#
_cell.length_a   1.000
_cell.length_b   1.000
_cell.length_c   1.000
_cell.angle_alpha   90.00
_cell.angle_beta   90.00
_cell.angle_gamma   90.00
#
_symmetry.space_group_name_H-M   'P 1'
#
loop_
_entity.id
_entity.type
_entity.pdbx_description
1 polymer ?
#
loop_
_entity_poly.entity_id
_entity_poly.type
_entity_poly.pdbx_seq_one_letter_code
_entity_poly.pdbx_strand_id
1 'polypeptide(L)'
;DLTTAYGFMTVLDPGRKTVVFDLDGTLTLNDFEAVKDYVGIGDAWSFSYAVKLVNLYRLRGYQIIYLSARPYWLVRETRGWFNKKGYPDTILHATLSNNDSFDAARAEQYKTDYLLYLKDSVGADLVAAYGNSAGDIGAYQAAGIPDSGIYIIGDLAGSEGTTAVYDNYYAHYNWLSSLLECGY
;
A
#
# COMPACT_ATOMS: atom_id res chain seq x y z
N ASP A 1 21.22 -22.90 -21.37
CA ASP A 1 20.73 -22.45 -20.04
C ASP A 1 19.23 -22.17 -20.12
N LEU A 2 18.46 -22.92 -19.34
CA LEU A 2 17.03 -22.66 -19.19
C LEU A 2 16.89 -21.56 -18.14
N THR A 3 16.72 -20.31 -18.60
CA THR A 3 16.44 -19.20 -17.70
C THR A 3 14.92 -19.13 -17.48
N THR A 4 14.47 -19.28 -16.25
CA THR A 4 13.06 -19.16 -15.90
C THR A 4 12.79 -17.74 -15.41
N ALA A 5 11.83 -17.06 -16.03
CA ALA A 5 11.29 -15.79 -15.57
C ALA A 5 9.89 -16.01 -14.99
N TYR A 6 9.60 -15.35 -13.88
CA TYR A 6 8.27 -15.38 -13.27
C TYR A 6 7.58 -14.04 -13.51
N GLY A 7 6.32 -14.11 -13.94
CA GLY A 7 5.44 -12.95 -14.06
C GLY A 7 4.22 -13.14 -13.16
N PHE A 8 3.67 -12.05 -12.68
CA PHE A 8 2.43 -12.04 -11.91
C PHE A 8 1.32 -11.43 -12.77
N MET A 9 0.21 -12.12 -12.88
CA MET A 9 -1.00 -11.61 -13.53
C MET A 9 -2.11 -11.60 -12.48
N THR A 10 -2.77 -10.48 -12.33
CA THR A 10 -3.93 -10.35 -11.44
C THR A 10 -5.13 -9.89 -12.25
N VAL A 11 -6.25 -10.55 -12.03
CA VAL A 11 -7.54 -10.14 -12.58
C VAL A 11 -8.28 -9.38 -11.50
N LEU A 12 -8.71 -8.16 -11.82
CA LEU A 12 -9.55 -7.33 -10.97
C LEU A 12 -10.99 -7.39 -11.48
N ASP A 13 -11.92 -7.60 -10.57
CA ASP A 13 -13.34 -7.49 -10.87
C ASP A 13 -13.74 -6.02 -10.87
N PRO A 14 -14.29 -5.47 -11.97
CA PRO A 14 -14.77 -4.10 -12.01
C PRO A 14 -15.81 -3.84 -10.91
N GLY A 15 -15.72 -2.67 -10.25
CA GLY A 15 -16.61 -2.30 -9.15
C GLY A 15 -16.29 -2.95 -7.81
N ARG A 16 -15.28 -3.83 -7.72
CA ARG A 16 -14.87 -4.41 -6.44
C ARG A 16 -14.19 -3.36 -5.57
N LYS A 17 -14.68 -3.23 -4.33
CA LYS A 17 -14.08 -2.33 -3.34
C LYS A 17 -12.61 -2.64 -3.15
N THR A 18 -11.78 -1.64 -3.37
CA THR A 18 -10.32 -1.76 -3.41
C THR A 18 -9.68 -0.87 -2.35
N VAL A 19 -8.73 -1.43 -1.62
CA VAL A 19 -7.94 -0.71 -0.63
C VAL A 19 -6.48 -0.69 -1.04
N VAL A 20 -5.88 0.49 -0.99
CA VAL A 20 -4.49 0.72 -1.37
C VAL A 20 -3.63 0.88 -0.12
N PHE A 21 -2.48 0.25 -0.08
CA PHE A 21 -1.50 0.39 0.97
C PHE A 21 -0.16 0.81 0.37
N ASP A 22 0.37 1.94 0.81
CA ASP A 22 1.79 2.21 0.68
C ASP A 22 2.61 1.29 1.60
N LEU A 23 3.90 1.16 1.39
CA LEU A 23 4.75 0.25 2.14
C LEU A 23 5.67 0.97 3.12
N ASP A 24 6.54 1.84 2.61
CA ASP A 24 7.63 2.43 3.37
C ASP A 24 7.11 3.55 4.27
N GLY A 25 7.33 3.42 5.58
CA GLY A 25 6.75 4.35 6.57
C GLY A 25 5.26 4.16 6.84
N THR A 26 4.58 3.27 6.08
CA THR A 26 3.15 2.97 6.20
C THR A 26 2.92 1.58 6.79
N LEU A 27 3.36 0.52 6.14
CA LEU A 27 3.32 -0.84 6.69
C LEU A 27 4.62 -1.19 7.41
N THR A 28 5.75 -0.63 6.97
CA THR A 28 7.05 -0.68 7.67
C THR A 28 7.24 0.53 8.56
N LEU A 29 8.10 0.41 9.60
CA LEU A 29 8.32 1.49 10.57
C LEU A 29 9.07 2.70 9.99
N ASN A 30 9.81 2.53 8.90
CA ASN A 30 10.53 3.63 8.24
C ASN A 30 10.85 3.33 6.77
N ASP A 31 11.27 4.35 6.04
CA ASP A 31 11.53 4.33 4.60
C ASP A 31 12.77 3.51 4.19
N PHE A 32 13.68 3.22 5.13
CA PHE A 32 14.92 2.49 4.87
C PHE A 32 14.85 0.97 5.10
N GLU A 33 13.70 0.45 5.51
CA GLU A 33 13.57 -0.98 5.83
C GLU A 33 13.78 -1.87 4.59
N ALA A 34 13.37 -1.41 3.40
CA ALA A 34 13.62 -2.13 2.14
C ALA A 34 15.10 -2.33 1.83
N VAL A 35 15.94 -1.34 2.15
CA VAL A 35 17.40 -1.41 1.94
C VAL A 35 18.04 -2.38 2.92
N LYS A 36 17.56 -2.45 4.15
CA LYS A 36 18.08 -3.39 5.16
C LYS A 36 17.84 -4.84 4.74
N ASP A 37 16.65 -5.15 4.22
CA ASP A 37 16.33 -6.48 3.71
C ASP A 37 17.23 -6.86 2.53
N TYR A 38 17.49 -5.93 1.63
CA TYR A 38 18.35 -6.15 0.46
C TYR A 38 19.83 -6.41 0.83
N VAL A 39 20.36 -5.69 1.82
CA VAL A 39 21.76 -5.85 2.29
C VAL A 39 21.91 -6.98 3.31
N GLY A 40 20.82 -7.68 3.69
CA GLY A 40 20.87 -8.80 4.63
C GLY A 40 21.14 -8.39 6.10
N ILE A 41 20.86 -7.13 6.47
CA ILE A 41 21.11 -6.58 7.83
C ILE A 41 19.92 -6.81 8.78
N GLY A 42 18.95 -7.60 8.40
CA GLY A 42 17.80 -7.96 9.24
C GLY A 42 16.47 -7.78 8.52
N ASP A 43 15.41 -8.24 9.16
CA ASP A 43 14.07 -8.11 8.59
C ASP A 43 13.49 -6.73 8.84
N ALA A 44 12.82 -6.17 7.85
CA ALA A 44 12.02 -4.97 8.00
C ALA A 44 10.97 -5.14 9.12
N TRP A 45 10.84 -4.13 9.97
CA TRP A 45 9.85 -4.12 11.05
C TRP A 45 8.52 -3.56 10.53
N SER A 46 7.44 -4.29 10.77
CA SER A 46 6.08 -3.80 10.53
C SER A 46 5.55 -3.00 11.71
N PHE A 47 4.70 -2.01 11.43
CA PHE A 47 3.85 -1.45 12.48
C PHE A 47 3.01 -2.54 13.14
N SER A 48 2.79 -2.37 14.46
CA SER A 48 1.90 -3.27 15.20
C SER A 48 0.50 -3.26 14.59
N TYR A 49 -0.09 -4.43 14.43
CA TYR A 49 -1.40 -4.66 13.80
C TYR A 49 -1.50 -4.36 12.28
N ALA A 50 -0.47 -3.91 11.60
CA ALA A 50 -0.52 -3.68 10.14
C ALA A 50 -0.93 -4.95 9.37
N VAL A 51 -0.29 -6.08 9.66
CA VAL A 51 -0.65 -7.38 9.05
C VAL A 51 -2.10 -7.76 9.30
N LYS A 52 -2.59 -7.56 10.54
CA LYS A 52 -3.98 -7.85 10.91
C LYS A 52 -4.97 -6.97 10.16
N LEU A 53 -4.64 -5.69 10.01
CA LEU A 53 -5.44 -4.72 9.28
C LEU A 53 -5.60 -5.12 7.80
N VAL A 54 -4.51 -5.42 7.13
CA VAL A 54 -4.55 -5.83 5.71
C VAL A 54 -5.34 -7.13 5.55
N ASN A 55 -5.12 -8.11 6.45
CA ASN A 55 -5.87 -9.36 6.42
C ASN A 55 -7.36 -9.18 6.76
N LEU A 56 -7.73 -8.20 7.59
CA LEU A 56 -9.14 -7.87 7.86
C LEU A 56 -9.86 -7.47 6.57
N TYR A 57 -9.30 -6.55 5.80
CA TYR A 57 -9.85 -6.15 4.50
C TYR A 57 -9.97 -7.35 3.54
N ARG A 58 -8.90 -8.14 3.43
CA ARG A 58 -8.92 -9.34 2.59
C ARG A 58 -10.04 -10.30 2.98
N LEU A 59 -10.19 -10.60 4.29
CA LEU A 59 -11.23 -11.50 4.80
C LEU A 59 -12.65 -10.97 4.58
N ARG A 60 -12.80 -9.67 4.48
CA ARG A 60 -14.07 -9.00 4.14
C ARG A 60 -14.30 -8.88 2.62
N GLY A 61 -13.43 -9.45 1.80
CA GLY A 61 -13.60 -9.52 0.35
C GLY A 61 -13.09 -8.31 -0.42
N TYR A 62 -12.41 -7.35 0.23
CA TYR A 62 -11.80 -6.21 -0.47
C TYR A 62 -10.62 -6.67 -1.33
N GLN A 63 -10.45 -6.01 -2.47
CA GLN A 63 -9.22 -6.11 -3.24
C GLN A 63 -8.11 -5.32 -2.52
N ILE A 64 -6.95 -5.94 -2.34
CA ILE A 64 -5.78 -5.29 -1.75
C ILE A 64 -4.77 -4.96 -2.84
N ILE A 65 -4.28 -3.73 -2.82
CA ILE A 65 -3.19 -3.27 -3.69
C ILE A 65 -2.10 -2.68 -2.81
N TYR A 66 -0.89 -3.19 -2.96
CA TYR A 66 0.31 -2.55 -2.43
C TYR A 66 0.89 -1.67 -3.53
N LEU A 67 1.00 -0.37 -3.26
CA LEU A 67 1.51 0.62 -4.19
C LEU A 67 2.72 1.32 -3.58
N SER A 68 3.90 1.07 -4.13
CA SER A 68 5.14 1.59 -3.57
C SER A 68 6.05 2.16 -4.65
N ALA A 69 6.72 3.26 -4.33
CA ALA A 69 7.78 3.83 -5.17
C ALA A 69 9.10 3.04 -5.10
N ARG A 70 9.11 1.87 -4.48
CA ARG A 70 10.27 0.95 -4.54
C ARG A 70 10.57 0.57 -5.98
N PRO A 71 11.85 0.50 -6.40
CA PRO A 71 12.22 -0.01 -7.71
C PRO A 71 11.76 -1.47 -7.91
N TYR A 72 11.40 -1.82 -9.14
CA TYR A 72 10.89 -3.14 -9.49
C TYR A 72 11.83 -4.30 -9.12
N TRP A 73 13.13 -4.08 -9.12
CA TRP A 73 14.11 -5.13 -8.74
C TRP A 73 14.03 -5.54 -7.25
N LEU A 74 13.35 -4.76 -6.39
CA LEU A 74 13.04 -5.11 -4.98
C LEU A 74 11.73 -5.90 -4.82
N VAL A 75 10.98 -6.15 -5.88
CA VAL A 75 9.68 -6.85 -5.79
C VAL A 75 9.81 -8.25 -5.20
N ARG A 76 10.86 -8.97 -5.56
CA ARG A 76 11.10 -10.33 -5.06
C ARG A 76 11.33 -10.35 -3.55
N GLU A 77 12.17 -9.47 -3.06
CA GLU A 77 12.50 -9.30 -1.65
C GLU A 77 11.27 -8.83 -0.87
N THR A 78 10.52 -7.87 -1.42
CA THR A 78 9.27 -7.36 -0.82
C THR A 78 8.23 -8.49 -0.70
N ARG A 79 8.05 -9.34 -1.70
CA ARG A 79 7.15 -10.50 -1.62
C ARG A 79 7.64 -11.55 -0.61
N GLY A 80 8.95 -11.78 -0.54
CA GLY A 80 9.57 -12.62 0.49
C GLY A 80 9.25 -12.11 1.90
N TRP A 81 9.33 -10.80 2.10
CA TRP A 81 8.98 -10.15 3.35
C TRP A 81 7.47 -10.27 3.65
N PHE A 82 6.57 -10.06 2.66
CA PHE A 82 5.14 -10.28 2.84
C PHE A 82 4.83 -11.69 3.35
N ASN A 83 5.40 -12.70 2.69
CA ASN A 83 5.21 -14.09 3.09
C ASN A 83 5.70 -14.35 4.51
N LYS A 84 6.88 -13.86 4.87
CA LYS A 84 7.48 -14.04 6.20
C LYS A 84 6.66 -13.35 7.31
N LYS A 85 6.08 -12.17 7.04
CA LYS A 85 5.27 -11.41 8.00
C LYS A 85 3.80 -11.83 8.04
N GLY A 86 3.32 -12.58 7.04
CA GLY A 86 1.93 -13.01 6.94
C GLY A 86 1.00 -12.00 6.25
N TYR A 87 1.55 -11.09 5.44
CA TYR A 87 0.75 -10.27 4.54
C TYR A 87 0.17 -11.13 3.41
N PRO A 88 -1.05 -10.84 2.94
CA PRO A 88 -1.59 -11.55 1.79
C PRO A 88 -0.79 -11.25 0.52
N ASP A 89 -0.46 -12.28 -0.25
CA ASP A 89 0.18 -12.12 -1.55
C ASP A 89 -0.87 -11.72 -2.59
N THR A 90 -0.86 -10.45 -2.94
CA THR A 90 -1.81 -9.84 -3.87
C THR A 90 -1.07 -8.92 -4.85
N ILE A 91 -1.74 -7.88 -5.36
CA ILE A 91 -1.11 -6.93 -6.28
C ILE A 91 -0.05 -6.13 -5.53
N LEU A 92 1.17 -6.20 -6.03
CA LEU A 92 2.26 -5.32 -5.66
C LEU A 92 2.69 -4.56 -6.91
N HIS A 93 2.45 -3.25 -6.93
CA HIS A 93 2.89 -2.36 -7.99
C HIS A 93 4.07 -1.53 -7.53
N ALA A 94 5.19 -1.69 -8.21
CA ALA A 94 6.46 -1.04 -7.94
C ALA A 94 6.92 -0.29 -9.20
N THR A 95 7.69 0.79 -9.02
CA THR A 95 8.13 1.59 -10.15
C THR A 95 9.21 0.90 -10.98
N LEU A 96 9.21 1.15 -12.28
CA LEU A 96 10.30 0.75 -13.19
C LEU A 96 11.47 1.75 -13.15
N SER A 97 11.29 2.91 -12.53
CA SER A 97 12.28 3.98 -12.44
C SER A 97 12.98 3.97 -11.08
N ASN A 98 14.30 3.88 -11.08
CA ASN A 98 15.07 4.03 -9.84
C ASN A 98 14.98 5.46 -9.26
N ASN A 99 14.64 6.45 -10.08
CA ASN A 99 14.59 7.85 -9.67
C ASN A 99 13.35 8.18 -8.85
N ASP A 100 12.25 7.43 -9.02
CA ASP A 100 10.99 7.71 -8.31
C ASP A 100 11.13 7.48 -6.80
N SER A 101 12.00 6.58 -6.38
CA SER A 101 12.29 6.32 -4.97
C SER A 101 13.01 7.47 -4.24
N PHE A 102 13.64 8.36 -4.99
CA PHE A 102 14.48 9.44 -4.44
C PHE A 102 13.91 10.83 -4.71
N ASP A 103 12.78 10.94 -5.38
CA ASP A 103 12.12 12.20 -5.75
C ASP A 103 10.64 12.12 -5.35
N ALA A 104 10.26 12.88 -4.34
CA ALA A 104 8.91 12.87 -3.79
C ALA A 104 7.83 13.25 -4.84
N ALA A 105 8.10 14.21 -5.71
CA ALA A 105 7.15 14.63 -6.74
C ALA A 105 6.97 13.54 -7.81
N ARG A 106 8.03 12.83 -8.16
CA ARG A 106 7.94 11.69 -9.08
C ARG A 106 7.23 10.50 -8.46
N ALA A 107 7.48 10.22 -7.18
CA ALA A 107 6.78 9.18 -6.44
C ALA A 107 5.27 9.46 -6.38
N GLU A 108 4.88 10.70 -6.09
CA GLU A 108 3.49 11.14 -6.10
C GLU A 108 2.86 10.99 -7.49
N GLN A 109 3.51 11.49 -8.55
CA GLN A 109 3.01 11.37 -9.91
C GLN A 109 2.85 9.91 -10.34
N TYR A 110 3.84 9.06 -10.05
CA TYR A 110 3.78 7.63 -10.32
C TYR A 110 2.59 6.95 -9.63
N LYS A 111 2.37 7.26 -8.35
CA LYS A 111 1.22 6.73 -7.58
C LYS A 111 -0.10 7.22 -8.16
N THR A 112 -0.19 8.51 -8.46
CA THR A 112 -1.37 9.14 -9.07
C THR A 112 -1.73 8.48 -10.40
N ASP A 113 -0.79 8.34 -11.31
CA ASP A 113 -1.01 7.76 -12.64
C ASP A 113 -1.54 6.32 -12.54
N TYR A 114 -0.97 5.53 -11.64
CA TYR A 114 -1.43 4.15 -11.46
C TYR A 114 -2.82 4.06 -10.83
N LEU A 115 -3.13 4.89 -9.86
CA LEU A 115 -4.46 4.93 -9.23
C LEU A 115 -5.55 5.38 -10.22
N LEU A 116 -5.27 6.39 -11.04
CA LEU A 116 -6.17 6.81 -12.12
C LEU A 116 -6.35 5.69 -13.16
N TYR A 117 -5.29 4.99 -13.54
CA TYR A 117 -5.41 3.81 -14.41
C TYR A 117 -6.32 2.74 -13.80
N LEU A 118 -6.16 2.43 -12.52
CA LEU A 118 -7.01 1.45 -11.83
C LEU A 118 -8.47 1.86 -11.83
N LYS A 119 -8.75 3.13 -11.56
CA LYS A 119 -10.10 3.68 -11.52
C LYS A 119 -10.73 3.75 -12.91
N ASP A 120 -10.07 4.41 -13.85
CA ASP A 120 -10.66 4.81 -15.13
C ASP A 120 -10.59 3.70 -16.19
N SER A 121 -9.53 2.88 -16.19
CA SER A 121 -9.32 1.83 -17.19
C SER A 121 -9.70 0.45 -16.70
N VAL A 122 -9.48 0.15 -15.43
CA VAL A 122 -9.78 -1.16 -14.84
C VAL A 122 -11.16 -1.18 -14.18
N GLY A 123 -11.67 -0.01 -13.76
CA GLY A 123 -12.96 0.12 -13.08
C GLY A 123 -12.91 -0.28 -11.59
N ALA A 124 -11.76 -0.16 -10.95
CA ALA A 124 -11.62 -0.43 -9.52
C ALA A 124 -12.37 0.61 -8.68
N ASP A 125 -13.11 0.18 -7.66
CA ASP A 125 -13.76 1.05 -6.69
C ASP A 125 -12.77 1.34 -5.54
N LEU A 126 -12.01 2.45 -5.65
CA LEU A 126 -11.02 2.87 -4.67
C LEU A 126 -11.70 3.49 -3.45
N VAL A 127 -11.89 2.72 -2.39
CA VAL A 127 -12.68 3.14 -1.21
C VAL A 127 -11.82 3.58 -0.02
N ALA A 128 -10.56 3.13 0.05
CA ALA A 128 -9.66 3.51 1.12
C ALA A 128 -8.20 3.43 0.67
N ALA A 129 -7.36 4.25 1.29
CA ALA A 129 -5.91 4.23 1.09
C ALA A 129 -5.15 4.54 2.38
N TYR A 130 -3.98 3.93 2.52
CA TYR A 130 -3.09 4.06 3.67
C TYR A 130 -1.73 4.58 3.21
N GLY A 131 -1.24 5.63 3.86
CA GLY A 131 0.01 6.29 3.53
C GLY A 131 0.64 6.99 4.74
N ASN A 132 1.79 7.63 4.53
CA ASN A 132 2.51 8.39 5.56
C ASN A 132 3.08 9.72 5.07
N SER A 133 3.05 9.98 3.77
CA SER A 133 3.70 11.13 3.14
C SER A 133 2.70 12.10 2.49
N ALA A 134 3.16 13.33 2.24
CA ALA A 134 2.39 14.31 1.48
C ALA A 134 2.09 13.81 0.06
N GLY A 135 3.03 13.09 -0.56
CA GLY A 135 2.82 12.49 -1.88
C GLY A 135 1.75 11.40 -1.89
N ASP A 136 1.57 10.66 -0.77
CA ASP A 136 0.46 9.71 -0.62
C ASP A 136 -0.88 10.47 -0.57
N ILE A 137 -0.96 11.51 0.26
CA ILE A 137 -2.16 12.32 0.38
C ILE A 137 -2.55 12.89 -0.98
N GLY A 138 -1.60 13.54 -1.68
CA GLY A 138 -1.83 14.13 -2.99
C GLY A 138 -2.30 13.11 -4.03
N ALA A 139 -1.63 11.95 -4.11
CA ALA A 139 -1.99 10.90 -5.05
C ALA A 139 -3.38 10.30 -4.78
N TYR A 140 -3.73 10.07 -3.50
CA TYR A 140 -5.01 9.49 -3.13
C TYR A 140 -6.18 10.46 -3.37
N GLN A 141 -6.00 11.75 -3.04
CA GLN A 141 -6.97 12.79 -3.32
C GLN A 141 -7.16 13.01 -4.83
N ALA A 142 -6.07 13.05 -5.61
CA ALA A 142 -6.12 13.15 -7.06
C ALA A 142 -6.86 11.97 -7.71
N ALA A 143 -6.75 10.77 -7.16
CA ALA A 143 -7.52 9.60 -7.59
C ALA A 143 -9.00 9.66 -7.16
N GLY A 144 -9.39 10.62 -6.33
CA GLY A 144 -10.76 10.84 -5.86
C GLY A 144 -11.18 9.88 -4.74
N ILE A 145 -10.22 9.34 -3.98
CA ILE A 145 -10.53 8.63 -2.74
C ILE A 145 -11.05 9.68 -1.74
N PRO A 146 -12.20 9.44 -1.07
CA PRO A 146 -12.72 10.40 -0.08
C PRO A 146 -11.73 10.60 1.07
N ASP A 147 -11.56 11.85 1.55
CA ASP A 147 -10.62 12.17 2.63
C ASP A 147 -10.84 11.31 3.89
N SER A 148 -12.12 10.98 4.19
CA SER A 148 -12.47 10.06 5.29
C SER A 148 -12.00 8.62 5.09
N GLY A 149 -11.65 8.23 3.87
CA GLY A 149 -11.08 6.94 3.49
C GLY A 149 -9.56 6.98 3.32
N ILE A 150 -8.94 8.14 3.45
CA ILE A 150 -7.48 8.30 3.40
C ILE A 150 -6.95 8.28 4.83
N TYR A 151 -6.20 7.24 5.16
CA TYR A 151 -5.66 6.99 6.50
C TYR A 151 -4.17 7.25 6.50
N ILE A 152 -3.73 8.24 7.26
CA ILE A 152 -2.32 8.65 7.33
C ILE A 152 -1.74 8.35 8.70
N ILE A 153 -0.60 7.64 8.72
CA ILE A 153 0.19 7.34 9.91
C ILE A 153 1.47 8.21 9.92
N GLY A 154 1.98 8.52 11.10
CA GLY A 154 3.20 9.31 11.27
C GLY A 154 2.93 10.81 11.41
N ASP A 155 3.92 11.63 11.03
CA ASP A 155 3.93 13.08 11.32
C ASP A 155 2.81 13.86 10.62
N LEU A 156 2.32 13.35 9.49
CA LEU A 156 1.24 13.98 8.72
C LEU A 156 -0.14 13.42 9.03
N ALA A 157 -0.28 12.61 10.09
CA ALA A 157 -1.55 12.01 10.47
C ALA A 157 -2.65 13.08 10.67
N GLY A 158 -3.74 12.98 9.88
CA GLY A 158 -4.85 13.93 9.91
C GLY A 158 -4.63 15.23 9.13
N SER A 159 -3.50 15.38 8.43
CA SER A 159 -3.28 16.53 7.57
C SER A 159 -4.23 16.53 6.37
N GLU A 160 -4.54 17.72 5.84
CA GLU A 160 -5.35 17.95 4.63
C GLU A 160 -6.73 17.25 4.63
N GLY A 161 -7.34 17.14 5.82
CA GLY A 161 -8.67 16.54 5.99
C GLY A 161 -8.68 15.00 6.07
N THR A 162 -7.51 14.36 5.98
CA THR A 162 -7.37 12.91 6.08
C THR A 162 -7.63 12.37 7.49
N THR A 163 -7.83 11.07 7.60
CA THR A 163 -8.04 10.41 8.89
C THR A 163 -6.71 9.99 9.51
N ALA A 164 -6.47 10.43 10.75
CA ALA A 164 -5.26 10.11 11.48
C ALA A 164 -5.22 8.66 11.97
N VAL A 165 -4.08 7.99 11.76
CA VAL A 165 -3.73 6.74 12.46
C VAL A 165 -2.60 7.06 13.42
N TYR A 166 -2.83 6.93 14.73
CA TYR A 166 -1.88 7.29 15.76
C TYR A 166 -1.02 6.10 16.18
N ASP A 167 0.28 6.33 16.35
CA ASP A 167 1.29 5.40 16.88
C ASP A 167 1.44 4.07 16.13
N ASN A 168 0.32 3.36 15.89
CA ASN A 168 0.25 2.06 15.23
C ASN A 168 -1.20 1.72 14.85
N TYR A 169 -1.42 0.54 14.25
CA TYR A 169 -2.75 0.15 13.76
C TYR A 169 -3.66 -0.51 14.78
N TYR A 170 -3.30 -0.62 16.07
CA TYR A 170 -4.12 -1.35 17.06
C TYR A 170 -5.49 -0.72 17.26
N ALA A 171 -5.55 0.57 17.59
CA ALA A 171 -6.80 1.27 17.84
C ALA A 171 -7.66 1.36 16.57
N HIS A 172 -7.02 1.67 15.44
CA HIS A 172 -7.65 1.76 14.14
C HIS A 172 -8.24 0.39 13.70
N TYR A 173 -7.49 -0.69 13.86
CA TYR A 173 -7.98 -2.05 13.59
C TYR A 173 -9.24 -2.40 14.41
N ASN A 174 -9.23 -2.11 15.72
CA ASN A 174 -10.39 -2.41 16.57
C ASN A 174 -11.62 -1.60 16.17
N TRP A 175 -11.45 -0.31 15.87
CA TRP A 175 -12.51 0.53 15.36
C TRP A 175 -13.05 0.00 14.03
N LEU A 176 -12.17 -0.24 13.06
CA LEU A 176 -12.55 -0.68 11.72
C LEU A 176 -13.19 -2.06 11.72
N SER A 177 -12.73 -2.98 12.57
CA SER A 177 -13.25 -4.35 12.63
C SER A 177 -14.74 -4.42 13.00
N SER A 178 -15.27 -3.39 13.70
CA SER A 178 -16.67 -3.29 14.07
C SER A 178 -17.54 -2.64 12.98
N LEU A 179 -16.94 -1.90 12.04
CA LEU A 179 -17.66 -1.10 11.04
C LEU A 179 -17.54 -1.65 9.62
N LEU A 180 -16.48 -2.41 9.34
CA LEU A 180 -16.18 -2.82 7.99
C LEU A 180 -17.20 -3.81 7.45
N GLU A 181 -17.91 -3.39 6.41
CA GLU A 181 -18.82 -4.23 5.64
C GLU A 181 -18.08 -5.17 4.69
N CYS A 182 -18.82 -6.04 3.98
CA CYS A 182 -18.23 -6.86 2.93
C CYS A 182 -17.84 -6.02 1.71
N GLY A 183 -16.76 -6.37 1.06
CA GLY A 183 -16.18 -5.67 -0.09
C GLY A 183 -16.81 -6.01 -1.45
N TYR A 184 -17.95 -6.73 -1.44
CA TYR A 184 -18.70 -7.10 -2.65
C TYR A 184 -19.87 -6.16 -2.89
#